data_977d5f78c0b000cd86f5bfd456128a2f
#
_entry.id   977d5f78c0b000cd86f5bfd456128a2f
#
_cell.length_a   1.000
_cell.length_b   1.000
_cell.length_c   1.000
_cell.angle_alpha   90.00
_cell.angle_beta   90.00
_cell.angle_gamma   90.00
#
_symmetry.space_group_name_H-M   'P 1'
#
loop_
_entity.id
_entity.type
_entity.pdbx_description
1 polymer ?
#
loop_
_entity_poly.entity_id
_entity_poly.type
_entity_poly.pdbx_seq_one_letter_code
_entity_poly.pdbx_strand_id
1 'polypeptide(L)'
;MNEFNQYLSELLRQSPGLGVAVMMNNYFHDVATAMLAASAFCLYAIDRARGAINTPTATVFFLRTYRIMAKFFHFALWWIVIGGVPRTIFFRSFEWNHFADQLQVPALMVKHILMAALVVWGVYAWRRLKRKVADLRVSLPAEMQKDL
;
A
#
# COMPACT_ATOMS: atom_id res chain seq x y z
N MET A 1 -5.17 -31.77 -9.48
CA MET A 1 -5.53 -30.69 -8.52
C MET A 1 -5.08 -31.17 -7.16
N ASN A 2 -4.23 -30.38 -6.41
CA ASN A 2 -3.73 -30.86 -5.11
C ASN A 2 -4.88 -31.01 -4.11
N GLU A 3 -4.82 -32.03 -3.25
CA GLU A 3 -5.82 -32.31 -2.20
C GLU A 3 -6.17 -31.06 -1.37
N PHE A 4 -5.17 -30.24 -1.08
CA PHE A 4 -5.35 -28.96 -0.38
C PHE A 4 -6.30 -28.00 -1.10
N ASN A 5 -6.20 -27.86 -2.43
CA ASN A 5 -7.10 -26.97 -3.18
C ASN A 5 -8.53 -27.54 -3.26
N GLN A 6 -8.68 -28.86 -3.27
CA GLN A 6 -10.00 -29.50 -3.20
C GLN A 6 -10.64 -29.25 -1.84
N TYR A 7 -9.88 -29.39 -0.76
CA TYR A 7 -10.34 -29.09 0.59
C TYR A 7 -10.77 -27.63 0.72
N LEU A 8 -9.97 -26.66 0.21
CA LEU A 8 -10.34 -25.24 0.25
C LEU A 8 -11.62 -24.95 -0.54
N SER A 9 -11.77 -25.54 -1.71
CA SER A 9 -12.97 -25.37 -2.53
C SER A 9 -14.23 -25.90 -1.84
N GLU A 10 -14.10 -27.06 -1.18
CA GLU A 10 -15.20 -27.65 -0.42
C GLU A 10 -15.54 -26.80 0.83
N LEU A 11 -14.51 -26.31 1.55
CA LEU A 11 -14.71 -25.42 2.69
C LEU A 11 -15.47 -24.14 2.31
N LEU A 12 -15.12 -23.54 1.17
CA LEU A 12 -15.82 -22.36 0.66
C LEU A 12 -17.26 -22.66 0.25
N ARG A 13 -17.52 -23.83 -0.31
CA ARG A 13 -18.87 -24.28 -0.67
C ARG A 13 -19.75 -24.50 0.54
N GLN A 14 -19.18 -25.06 1.61
CA GLN A 14 -19.89 -25.29 2.88
C GLN A 14 -20.10 -24.01 3.71
N SER A 15 -19.26 -22.99 3.48
CA SER A 15 -19.28 -21.74 4.25
C SER A 15 -19.34 -20.51 3.32
N PRO A 16 -20.55 -20.15 2.79
CA PRO A 16 -20.68 -19.01 1.88
C PRO A 16 -20.17 -17.69 2.48
N GLY A 17 -20.31 -17.51 3.81
CA GLY A 17 -19.79 -16.33 4.51
C GLY A 17 -18.26 -16.20 4.43
N LEU A 18 -17.54 -17.32 4.47
CA LEU A 18 -16.07 -17.33 4.25
C LEU A 18 -15.72 -16.89 2.83
N GLY A 19 -16.47 -17.37 1.84
CA GLY A 19 -16.30 -16.96 0.45
C GLY A 19 -16.46 -15.45 0.27
N VAL A 20 -17.50 -14.87 0.87
CA VAL A 20 -17.71 -13.41 0.87
C VAL A 20 -16.56 -12.69 1.59
N ALA A 21 -16.10 -13.18 2.74
CA ALA A 21 -15.00 -12.57 3.49
C ALA A 21 -13.69 -12.55 2.67
N VAL A 22 -13.37 -13.64 1.97
CA VAL A 22 -12.18 -13.70 1.09
C VAL A 22 -12.31 -12.73 -0.07
N MET A 23 -13.49 -12.67 -0.71
CA MET A 23 -13.74 -11.73 -1.80
C MET A 23 -13.61 -10.27 -1.33
N MET A 24 -14.17 -9.92 -0.19
CA MET A 24 -14.05 -8.60 0.41
C MET A 24 -12.60 -8.27 0.78
N ASN A 25 -11.85 -9.25 1.34
CA ASN A 25 -10.41 -9.07 1.60
C ASN A 25 -9.64 -8.74 0.32
N ASN A 26 -9.91 -9.42 -0.79
CA ASN A 26 -9.26 -9.15 -2.08
C ASN A 26 -9.57 -7.73 -2.56
N TYR A 27 -10.83 -7.30 -2.45
CA TYR A 27 -11.24 -5.93 -2.78
C TYR A 27 -10.53 -4.90 -1.90
N PHE A 28 -10.52 -5.07 -0.58
CA PHE A 28 -9.83 -4.15 0.33
C PHE A 28 -8.32 -4.15 0.15
N HIS A 29 -7.72 -5.26 -0.25
CA HIS A 29 -6.30 -5.32 -0.60
C HIS A 29 -5.99 -4.42 -1.81
N ASP A 30 -6.85 -4.42 -2.83
CA ASP A 30 -6.68 -3.55 -4.00
C ASP A 30 -6.91 -2.07 -3.65
N VAL A 31 -7.91 -1.77 -2.81
CA VAL A 31 -8.15 -0.42 -2.26
C VAL A 31 -6.94 0.06 -1.45
N ALA A 32 -6.36 -0.78 -0.59
CA ALA A 32 -5.17 -0.43 0.19
C ALA A 32 -3.97 -0.15 -0.71
N THR A 33 -3.80 -0.88 -1.79
CA THR A 33 -2.74 -0.62 -2.78
C THR A 33 -2.93 0.75 -3.46
N ALA A 34 -4.15 1.09 -3.84
CA ALA A 34 -4.48 2.41 -4.38
C ALA A 34 -4.24 3.53 -3.36
N MET A 35 -4.63 3.33 -2.09
CA MET A 35 -4.38 4.29 -1.00
C MET A 35 -2.89 4.51 -0.76
N LEU A 36 -2.08 3.45 -0.83
CA LEU A 36 -0.63 3.54 -0.68
C LEU A 36 -0.03 4.42 -1.78
N ALA A 37 -0.39 4.16 -3.04
CA ALA A 37 0.07 4.91 -4.19
C ALA A 37 -0.40 6.38 -4.14
N ALA A 38 -1.68 6.62 -3.83
CA ALA A 38 -2.24 7.96 -3.70
C ALA A 38 -1.56 8.78 -2.60
N SER A 39 -1.32 8.16 -1.43
CA SER A 39 -0.63 8.82 -0.31
C SER A 39 0.80 9.23 -0.68
N ALA A 40 1.53 8.36 -1.38
CA ALA A 40 2.89 8.66 -1.84
C ALA A 40 2.90 9.79 -2.88
N PHE A 41 1.96 9.76 -3.85
CA PHE A 41 1.84 10.79 -4.87
C PHE A 41 1.45 12.16 -4.26
N CYS A 42 0.47 12.19 -3.36
CA CYS A 42 0.06 13.41 -2.67
C CYS A 42 1.24 14.04 -1.90
N LEU A 43 1.99 13.23 -1.15
CA LEU A 43 3.17 13.71 -0.42
C LEU A 43 4.24 14.27 -1.36
N TYR A 44 4.50 13.61 -2.48
CA TYR A 44 5.43 14.09 -3.48
C TYR A 44 4.98 15.42 -4.08
N ALA A 45 3.70 15.53 -4.48
CA ALA A 45 3.15 16.75 -5.08
C ALA A 45 3.20 17.95 -4.11
N ILE A 46 2.82 17.73 -2.86
CA ILE A 46 2.81 18.78 -1.82
C ILE A 46 4.24 19.19 -1.46
N ASP A 47 5.18 18.24 -1.36
CA ASP A 47 6.59 18.58 -1.11
C ASP A 47 7.20 19.41 -2.25
N ARG A 48 6.85 19.08 -3.49
CA ARG A 48 7.28 19.84 -4.66
C ARG A 48 6.71 21.26 -4.65
N ALA A 49 5.40 21.38 -4.38
CA ALA A 49 4.73 22.69 -4.26
C ALA A 49 5.33 23.53 -3.13
N ARG A 50 5.56 22.92 -1.95
CA ARG A 50 6.25 23.57 -0.82
C ARG A 50 7.61 24.13 -1.23
N GLY A 51 8.42 23.33 -1.96
CA GLY A 51 9.73 23.76 -2.42
C GLY A 51 9.69 24.96 -3.36
N ALA A 52 8.63 25.10 -4.18
CA ALA A 52 8.42 26.25 -5.05
C ALA A 52 8.00 27.52 -4.29
N ILE A 53 7.14 27.38 -3.27
CA ILE A 53 6.67 28.49 -2.45
C ILE A 53 7.73 28.94 -1.44
N ASN A 54 8.47 28.01 -0.88
CA ASN A 54 9.59 28.19 0.05
C ASN A 54 9.30 29.13 1.24
N THR A 55 8.12 28.98 1.86
CA THR A 55 7.73 29.74 3.05
C THR A 55 7.62 28.84 4.29
N PRO A 56 7.80 29.39 5.51
CA PRO A 56 7.58 28.62 6.75
C PRO A 56 6.17 28.03 6.84
N THR A 57 5.14 28.80 6.42
CA THR A 57 3.74 28.35 6.42
C THR A 57 3.52 27.15 5.50
N ALA A 58 4.11 27.16 4.29
CA ALA A 58 4.05 26.02 3.37
C ALA A 58 4.75 24.78 3.97
N THR A 59 5.81 24.98 4.74
CA THR A 59 6.51 23.89 5.43
C THR A 59 5.66 23.31 6.56
N VAL A 60 4.98 24.13 7.37
CA VAL A 60 4.04 23.65 8.40
C VAL A 60 2.89 22.87 7.77
N PHE A 61 2.30 23.38 6.68
CA PHE A 61 1.25 22.65 5.94
C PHE A 61 1.72 21.29 5.46
N PHE A 62 2.91 21.22 4.85
CA PHE A 62 3.49 19.95 4.42
C PHE A 62 3.68 18.98 5.59
N LEU A 63 4.23 19.44 6.72
CA LEU A 63 4.47 18.58 7.88
C LEU A 63 3.18 18.03 8.51
N ARG A 64 2.12 18.86 8.57
CA ARG A 64 0.78 18.43 9.01
C ARG A 64 0.19 17.38 8.08
N THR A 65 0.25 17.63 6.77
CA THR A 65 -0.23 16.69 5.76
C THR A 65 0.58 15.39 5.78
N TYR A 66 1.90 15.48 5.93
CA TYR A 66 2.76 14.30 6.08
C TYR A 66 2.33 13.43 7.25
N ARG A 67 2.00 14.01 8.41
CA ARG A 67 1.55 13.24 9.60
C ARG A 67 0.28 12.44 9.30
N ILE A 68 -0.68 13.04 8.60
CA ILE A 68 -1.94 12.37 8.23
C ILE A 68 -1.67 11.28 7.18
N MET A 69 -0.99 11.63 6.11
CA MET A 69 -0.68 10.70 5.02
C MET A 69 0.19 9.53 5.48
N ALA A 70 1.10 9.75 6.43
CA ALA A 70 1.92 8.70 7.01
C ALA A 70 1.08 7.64 7.75
N LYS A 71 0.00 8.03 8.42
CA LYS A 71 -0.93 7.09 9.07
C LYS A 71 -1.64 6.23 8.02
N PHE A 72 -2.18 6.85 6.97
CA PHE A 72 -2.81 6.14 5.86
C PHE A 72 -1.84 5.19 5.16
N PHE A 73 -0.61 5.65 4.92
CA PHE A 73 0.45 4.84 4.32
C PHE A 73 0.76 3.58 5.15
N HIS A 74 0.95 3.73 6.48
CA HIS A 74 1.23 2.60 7.35
C HIS A 74 0.04 1.65 7.45
N PHE A 75 -1.18 2.18 7.56
CA PHE A 75 -2.39 1.37 7.58
C PHE A 75 -2.52 0.55 6.29
N ALA A 76 -2.39 1.19 5.13
CA ALA A 76 -2.46 0.53 3.84
C ALA A 76 -1.37 -0.54 3.68
N LEU A 77 -0.13 -0.23 4.09
CA LEU A 77 0.99 -1.17 4.04
C LEU A 77 0.72 -2.43 4.89
N TRP A 78 0.24 -2.24 6.12
CA TRP A 78 -0.11 -3.36 6.99
C TRP A 78 -1.27 -4.18 6.43
N TRP A 79 -2.27 -3.51 5.87
CA TRP A 79 -3.39 -4.21 5.22
C TRP A 79 -2.94 -5.04 4.01
N ILE A 80 -2.02 -4.52 3.18
CA ILE A 80 -1.46 -5.25 2.06
C ILE A 80 -0.72 -6.52 2.54
N VAL A 81 0.08 -6.40 3.60
CA VAL A 81 0.84 -7.55 4.13
C VAL A 81 -0.10 -8.59 4.74
N ILE A 82 -0.99 -8.18 5.65
CA ILE A 82 -1.89 -9.10 6.37
C ILE A 82 -2.95 -9.67 5.42
N GLY A 83 -3.59 -8.81 4.61
CA GLY A 83 -4.61 -9.22 3.65
C GLY A 83 -4.06 -10.01 2.46
N GLY A 84 -2.77 -9.90 2.18
CA GLY A 84 -2.09 -10.69 1.15
C GLY A 84 -2.00 -12.18 1.50
N VAL A 85 -2.01 -12.55 2.78
CA VAL A 85 -1.97 -13.95 3.22
C VAL A 85 -3.22 -14.73 2.77
N PRO A 86 -4.46 -14.31 3.11
CA PRO A 86 -5.67 -14.98 2.60
C PRO A 86 -5.73 -14.98 1.07
N ARG A 87 -5.37 -13.86 0.43
CA ARG A 87 -5.34 -13.76 -1.03
C ARG A 87 -4.44 -14.80 -1.68
N THR A 88 -3.27 -15.06 -1.10
CA THR A 88 -2.34 -16.08 -1.59
C THR A 88 -2.88 -17.49 -1.40
N ILE A 89 -3.48 -17.78 -0.23
CA ILE A 89 -4.03 -19.09 0.09
C ILE A 89 -5.19 -19.46 -0.85
N PHE A 90 -6.10 -18.51 -1.06
CA PHE A 90 -7.32 -18.72 -1.86
C PHE A 90 -7.16 -18.32 -3.33
N PHE A 91 -5.95 -18.01 -3.79
CA PHE A 91 -5.68 -17.52 -5.15
C PHE A 91 -6.31 -18.41 -6.23
N ARG A 92 -6.13 -19.74 -6.15
CA ARG A 92 -6.67 -20.68 -7.15
C ARG A 92 -8.20 -20.74 -7.16
N SER A 93 -8.85 -20.48 -6.03
CA SER A 93 -10.31 -20.57 -5.92
C SER A 93 -11.02 -19.31 -6.42
N PHE A 94 -10.35 -18.13 -6.40
CA PHE A 94 -10.97 -16.85 -6.72
C PHE A 94 -10.32 -16.08 -7.87
N GLU A 95 -9.01 -16.23 -8.08
CA GLU A 95 -8.28 -15.42 -9.07
C GLU A 95 -7.79 -16.23 -10.26
N TRP A 96 -7.80 -17.57 -10.17
CA TRP A 96 -7.37 -18.41 -11.28
C TRP A 96 -8.34 -18.35 -12.46
N ASN A 97 -7.84 -17.90 -13.60
CA ASN A 97 -8.62 -17.81 -14.83
C ASN A 97 -8.22 -18.93 -15.81
N HIS A 98 -9.14 -19.85 -16.09
CA HIS A 98 -8.90 -20.98 -17.00
C HIS A 98 -8.63 -20.55 -18.45
N PHE A 99 -9.11 -19.37 -18.87
CA PHE A 99 -8.87 -18.85 -20.23
C PHE A 99 -7.45 -18.28 -20.41
N ALA A 100 -6.77 -17.92 -19.30
CA ALA A 100 -5.42 -17.36 -19.34
C ALA A 100 -4.33 -18.38 -18.97
N ASP A 101 -4.69 -19.63 -18.85
CA ASP A 101 -3.96 -20.76 -18.25
C ASP A 101 -2.43 -20.68 -18.37
N GLN A 102 -1.87 -20.81 -19.57
CA GLN A 102 -0.41 -20.86 -19.77
C GLN A 102 0.28 -19.49 -19.60
N LEU A 103 -0.43 -18.38 -19.82
CA LEU A 103 0.13 -17.02 -19.72
C LEU A 103 -0.02 -16.42 -18.30
N GLN A 104 -0.86 -17.00 -17.46
CA GLN A 104 -1.14 -16.46 -16.13
C GLN A 104 0.08 -16.58 -15.22
N VAL A 105 0.83 -17.68 -15.27
CA VAL A 105 2.02 -17.87 -14.44
C VAL A 105 3.13 -16.88 -14.79
N PRO A 106 3.55 -16.70 -16.05
CA PRO A 106 4.50 -15.66 -16.42
C PRO A 106 4.04 -14.24 -16.04
N ALA A 107 2.76 -13.92 -16.27
CA ALA A 107 2.20 -12.62 -15.91
C ALA A 107 2.28 -12.36 -14.40
N LEU A 108 1.99 -13.37 -13.57
CA LEU A 108 2.16 -13.29 -12.12
C LEU A 108 3.62 -13.10 -11.70
N MET A 109 4.56 -13.78 -12.33
CA MET A 109 5.99 -13.58 -12.05
C MET A 109 6.42 -12.15 -12.34
N VAL A 110 6.05 -11.60 -13.50
CA VAL A 110 6.31 -10.19 -13.85
C VAL A 110 5.69 -9.25 -12.82
N LYS A 111 4.42 -9.46 -12.45
CA LYS A 111 3.72 -8.70 -11.40
C LYS A 111 4.52 -8.71 -10.08
N HIS A 112 4.98 -9.87 -9.62
CA HIS A 112 5.71 -9.99 -8.35
C HIS A 112 7.08 -9.30 -8.41
N ILE A 113 7.80 -9.40 -9.53
CA ILE A 113 9.09 -8.71 -9.73
C ILE A 113 8.88 -7.19 -9.70
N LEU A 114 7.88 -6.68 -10.41
CA LEU A 114 7.53 -5.25 -10.40
C LEU A 114 7.13 -4.78 -9.00
N MET A 115 6.32 -5.56 -8.28
CA MET A 115 5.92 -5.24 -6.91
C MET A 115 7.12 -5.23 -5.96
N ALA A 116 8.03 -6.19 -6.05
CA ALA A 116 9.26 -6.22 -5.25
C ALA A 116 10.12 -4.98 -5.52
N ALA A 117 10.31 -4.61 -6.79
CA ALA A 117 11.05 -3.42 -7.16
C ALA A 117 10.40 -2.13 -6.62
N LEU A 118 9.06 -2.03 -6.70
CA LEU A 118 8.30 -0.90 -6.14
C LEU A 118 8.41 -0.82 -4.62
N VAL A 119 8.38 -1.95 -3.92
CA VAL A 119 8.53 -1.99 -2.46
C VAL A 119 9.93 -1.52 -2.06
N VAL A 120 10.98 -2.03 -2.70
CA VAL A 120 12.37 -1.61 -2.43
C VAL A 120 12.54 -0.11 -2.67
N TRP A 121 12.06 0.38 -3.82
CA TRP A 121 12.10 1.81 -4.14
C TRP A 121 11.27 2.64 -3.16
N GLY A 122 10.08 2.16 -2.78
CA GLY A 122 9.20 2.81 -1.80
C GLY A 122 9.84 2.93 -0.42
N VAL A 123 10.51 1.88 0.06
CA VAL A 123 11.27 1.92 1.33
C VAL A 123 12.41 2.94 1.26
N TYR A 124 13.14 2.97 0.16
CA TYR A 124 14.21 3.96 -0.05
C TYR A 124 13.67 5.40 -0.06
N ALA A 125 12.63 5.65 -0.85
CA ALA A 125 11.98 6.96 -0.94
C ALA A 125 11.41 7.40 0.42
N TRP A 126 10.80 6.47 1.17
CA TRP A 126 10.28 6.72 2.51
C TRP A 126 11.37 7.10 3.51
N ARG A 127 12.51 6.39 3.50
CA ARG A 127 13.66 6.73 4.35
C ARG A 127 14.21 8.11 4.04
N ARG A 128 14.31 8.45 2.76
CA ARG A 128 14.74 9.79 2.31
C ARG A 128 13.75 10.88 2.77
N LEU A 129 12.46 10.61 2.63
CA LEU A 129 11.40 11.54 3.05
C LEU A 129 11.42 11.76 4.58
N LYS A 130 11.59 10.71 5.38
CA LYS A 130 11.71 10.81 6.84
C LYS A 130 12.87 11.72 7.26
N ARG A 131 14.04 11.58 6.64
CA ARG A 131 15.19 12.46 6.92
C ARG A 131 14.86 13.91 6.59
N LYS A 132 14.33 14.16 5.39
CA LYS A 132 13.91 15.49 4.97
C LYS A 132 12.88 16.13 5.93
N VAL A 133 11.91 15.36 6.40
CA VAL A 133 10.91 15.83 7.38
C VAL A 133 11.56 16.20 8.70
N ALA A 134 12.55 15.42 9.18
CA ALA A 134 13.30 15.73 10.39
C ALA A 134 14.07 17.05 10.25
N ASP A 135 14.80 17.24 9.14
CA ASP A 135 15.57 18.45 8.86
C ASP A 135 14.65 19.70 8.76
N LEU A 136 13.51 19.56 8.06
CA LEU A 136 12.54 20.63 7.93
C LEU A 136 11.92 21.03 9.27
N ARG A 137 11.69 20.06 10.16
CA ARG A 137 11.14 20.32 11.48
C ARG A 137 12.11 21.14 12.34
N VAL A 138 13.40 20.85 12.28
CA VAL A 138 14.44 21.57 13.01
C VAL A 138 14.64 22.99 12.46
N SER A 139 14.47 23.19 11.16
CA SER A 139 14.64 24.48 10.51
C SER A 139 13.52 25.50 10.76
N LEU A 140 12.38 25.06 11.34
CA LEU A 140 11.26 25.95 11.67
C LEU A 140 11.51 26.74 12.96
N PRO A 141 11.03 27.99 13.05
CA PRO A 141 11.01 28.78 14.29
C PRO A 141 10.31 28.02 15.43
N ALA A 142 10.81 28.18 16.67
CA ALA A 142 10.31 27.46 17.83
C ALA A 142 8.80 27.64 18.08
N GLU A 143 8.26 28.80 17.76
CA GLU A 143 6.83 29.10 17.86
C GLU A 143 5.99 28.21 16.92
N MET A 144 6.45 28.00 15.69
CA MET A 144 5.75 27.18 14.71
C MET A 144 5.92 25.67 14.95
N GLN A 145 6.94 25.28 15.72
CA GLN A 145 7.14 23.87 16.11
C GLN A 145 6.10 23.39 17.12
N LYS A 146 5.53 24.28 17.95
CA LYS A 146 4.51 23.92 18.94
C LYS A 146 3.20 23.45 18.30
N ASP A 147 2.94 23.86 17.07
CA ASP A 147 1.72 23.54 16.32
C ASP A 147 1.84 22.22 15.51
N LEU A 148 2.95 21.50 15.57
CA LEU A 148 3.23 20.26 14.84
C LEU A 148 3.10 19.02 15.71
#